data_e2225f783fbf8523764fce325548490e
#
_entry.id   e2225f783fbf8523764fce325548490e
#
_cell.length_a   1.000
_cell.length_b   1.000
_cell.length_c   1.000
_cell.angle_alpha   90.00
_cell.angle_beta   90.00
_cell.angle_gamma   90.00
#
_symmetry.space_group_name_H-M   'P 1'
#
loop_
_entity.id
_entity.type
_entity.pdbx_description
1 polymer ?
#
loop_
_entity_poly.entity_id
_entity_poly.type
_entity_poly.pdbx_seq_one_letter_code
_entity_poly.pdbx_strand_id
1 'polypeptide(L)'
;MEDMITGLCPQCGHTLHIPAELASFSCMYCGTRLTKEQLAAEPPAAQEADEDRAAYYDRAVSRLGWCIKNFGGYQKKIMRDVFFEAFETYETGCAPVIQELARGVAPEQQTQLLGRAAAAMLDELEAGWQKKGDMEDEKIVLAIFFVPMVRKQQLPISEEFVTILQKQWVERYPKSPFYLGDYESISGGFRKKFLGLCFITTAVCQELGKPDEIGRAHGL
;
A
#
# COMPACT_ATOMS: atom_id res chain seq x y z
N MET A 1 -42.73 -0.84 -11.98
CA MET A 1 -41.46 -0.92 -11.25
C MET A 1 -41.84 -0.93 -9.79
N GLU A 2 -41.47 -2.00 -9.06
CA GLU A 2 -41.76 -2.05 -7.61
C GLU A 2 -40.88 -0.99 -6.92
N ASP A 3 -41.52 -0.10 -6.15
CA ASP A 3 -40.78 0.87 -5.36
C ASP A 3 -40.05 0.14 -4.22
N MET A 4 -38.73 0.25 -4.22
CA MET A 4 -37.87 -0.35 -3.18
C MET A 4 -37.46 0.72 -2.18
N ILE A 5 -37.50 0.41 -0.90
CA ILE A 5 -36.96 1.25 0.18
C ILE A 5 -35.61 0.67 0.61
N THR A 6 -34.63 1.55 0.81
CA THR A 6 -33.30 1.19 1.33
C THR A 6 -33.14 1.78 2.73
N GLY A 7 -32.57 1.01 3.65
CA GLY A 7 -32.26 1.48 5.00
C GLY A 7 -31.40 0.49 5.76
N LEU A 8 -30.87 0.90 6.91
CA LEU A 8 -30.01 0.08 7.75
C LEU A 8 -30.80 -0.69 8.81
N CYS A 9 -30.46 -1.96 9.02
CA CYS A 9 -30.96 -2.69 10.16
C CYS A 9 -30.38 -2.12 11.46
N PRO A 10 -31.21 -1.63 12.41
CA PRO A 10 -30.72 -1.02 13.64
C PRO A 10 -29.99 -2.00 14.55
N GLN A 11 -30.18 -3.32 14.35
CA GLN A 11 -29.56 -4.34 15.19
C GLN A 11 -28.18 -4.80 14.71
N CYS A 12 -27.97 -4.89 13.37
CA CYS A 12 -26.71 -5.42 12.83
C CYS A 12 -26.01 -4.49 11.84
N GLY A 13 -26.60 -3.32 11.53
CA GLY A 13 -26.01 -2.30 10.65
C GLY A 13 -25.97 -2.65 9.16
N HIS A 14 -26.51 -3.80 8.74
CA HIS A 14 -26.51 -4.16 7.31
C HIS A 14 -27.56 -3.39 6.53
N THR A 15 -27.22 -2.94 5.32
CA THR A 15 -28.16 -2.33 4.38
C THR A 15 -29.18 -3.35 3.89
N LEU A 16 -30.44 -2.98 3.93
CA LEU A 16 -31.58 -3.77 3.47
C LEU A 16 -32.29 -3.07 2.33
N HIS A 17 -32.63 -3.81 1.27
CA HIS A 17 -33.47 -3.37 0.17
C HIS A 17 -34.79 -4.11 0.26
N ILE A 18 -35.86 -3.44 0.57
CA ILE A 18 -37.16 -4.07 0.78
C ILE A 18 -38.23 -3.42 -0.08
N PRO A 19 -39.23 -4.19 -0.59
CA PRO A 19 -40.38 -3.62 -1.25
C PRO A 19 -41.16 -2.67 -0.34
N ALA A 20 -41.53 -1.50 -0.85
CA ALA A 20 -42.24 -0.45 -0.11
C ALA A 20 -43.60 -0.93 0.44
N GLU A 21 -44.16 -1.99 -0.14
CA GLU A 21 -45.46 -2.58 0.21
C GLU A 21 -45.43 -3.37 1.51
N LEU A 22 -44.23 -3.83 1.96
CA LEU A 22 -44.10 -4.67 3.15
C LEU A 22 -44.23 -3.81 4.42
N ALA A 23 -45.22 -4.09 5.24
CA ALA A 23 -45.39 -3.43 6.53
C ALA A 23 -44.41 -3.96 7.59
N SER A 24 -44.01 -5.25 7.51
CA SER A 24 -42.99 -5.85 8.36
C SER A 24 -42.24 -6.94 7.65
N PHE A 25 -40.95 -7.15 8.02
CA PHE A 25 -40.04 -8.12 7.42
C PHE A 25 -39.02 -8.60 8.47
N SER A 26 -38.26 -9.63 8.15
CA SER A 26 -37.14 -10.07 8.97
C SER A 26 -35.83 -9.71 8.27
N CYS A 27 -34.88 -9.15 9.01
CA CYS A 27 -33.56 -8.89 8.51
C CYS A 27 -32.91 -10.20 8.04
N MET A 28 -32.48 -10.26 6.77
CA MET A 28 -31.89 -11.46 6.19
C MET A 28 -30.51 -11.80 6.77
N TYR A 29 -29.85 -10.86 7.48
CA TYR A 29 -28.53 -11.04 8.07
C TYR A 29 -28.58 -11.48 9.55
N CYS A 30 -29.45 -10.88 10.37
CA CYS A 30 -29.52 -11.18 11.80
C CYS A 30 -30.85 -11.79 12.27
N GLY A 31 -31.86 -11.95 11.38
CA GLY A 31 -33.16 -12.51 11.70
C GLY A 31 -34.10 -11.60 12.50
N THR A 32 -33.68 -10.40 12.91
CA THR A 32 -34.51 -9.46 13.67
C THR A 32 -35.73 -9.05 12.87
N ARG A 33 -36.91 -9.10 13.48
CA ARG A 33 -38.16 -8.64 12.87
C ARG A 33 -38.24 -7.12 12.97
N LEU A 34 -38.49 -6.47 11.86
CA LEU A 34 -38.47 -5.02 11.70
C LEU A 34 -39.72 -4.54 10.96
N THR A 35 -40.08 -3.28 11.19
CA THR A 35 -40.99 -2.53 10.30
C THR A 35 -40.17 -1.50 9.50
N LYS A 36 -40.75 -0.98 8.42
CA LYS A 36 -40.04 0.02 7.60
C LYS A 36 -39.69 1.30 8.37
N GLU A 37 -40.50 1.68 9.38
CA GLU A 37 -40.28 2.83 10.23
C GLU A 37 -39.10 2.64 11.20
N GLN A 38 -38.72 1.37 11.45
CA GLN A 38 -37.58 1.02 12.30
C GLN A 38 -36.26 0.94 11.53
N LEU A 39 -36.30 0.98 10.18
CA LEU A 39 -35.07 1.13 9.43
C LEU A 39 -34.44 2.46 9.80
N ALA A 40 -33.20 2.43 10.24
CA ALA A 40 -32.44 3.66 10.39
C ALA A 40 -32.31 4.31 9.00
N ALA A 41 -32.55 5.61 8.93
CA ALA A 41 -32.25 6.35 7.72
C ALA A 41 -30.78 6.09 7.39
N GLU A 42 -30.52 5.74 6.13
CA GLU A 42 -29.15 5.70 5.66
C GLU A 42 -28.56 7.10 5.96
N PRO A 43 -27.44 7.20 6.68
CA PRO A 43 -26.83 8.51 6.87
C PRO A 43 -26.67 9.15 5.51
N PRO A 44 -26.68 10.48 5.38
CA PRO A 44 -26.45 11.17 4.12
C PRO A 44 -25.08 10.76 3.57
N ALA A 45 -25.09 9.67 2.83
CA ALA A 45 -23.95 8.80 2.59
C ALA A 45 -22.83 9.42 1.74
N ALA A 46 -23.09 10.58 1.12
CA ALA A 46 -22.10 11.19 0.24
C ALA A 46 -21.18 12.18 0.98
N GLN A 47 -21.71 13.00 1.89
CA GLN A 47 -20.91 14.07 2.52
C GLN A 47 -20.08 13.57 3.71
N GLU A 48 -20.63 12.77 4.60
CA GLU A 48 -19.86 12.15 5.69
C GLU A 48 -18.80 11.18 5.16
N ALA A 49 -19.09 10.45 4.06
CA ALA A 49 -18.13 9.57 3.41
C ALA A 49 -16.96 10.34 2.77
N ASP A 50 -17.17 11.53 2.26
CA ASP A 50 -16.12 12.34 1.63
C ASP A 50 -15.23 13.05 2.68
N GLU A 51 -15.81 13.55 3.78
CA GLU A 51 -15.03 14.10 4.90
C GLU A 51 -14.18 13.02 5.58
N ASP A 52 -14.73 11.83 5.79
CA ASP A 52 -13.98 10.68 6.32
C ASP A 52 -12.86 10.23 5.36
N ARG A 53 -13.11 10.20 4.05
CA ARG A 53 -12.08 9.87 3.05
C ARG A 53 -10.93 10.88 3.06
N ALA A 54 -11.22 12.16 3.09
CA ALA A 54 -10.18 13.19 3.16
C ALA A 54 -9.33 13.04 4.42
N ALA A 55 -9.95 12.75 5.58
CA ALA A 55 -9.24 12.51 6.83
C ALA A 55 -8.37 11.25 6.78
N TYR A 56 -8.83 10.15 6.17
CA TYR A 56 -8.00 8.95 5.95
C TYR A 56 -6.83 9.25 5.03
N TYR A 57 -7.07 9.95 3.93
CA TYR A 57 -6.04 10.33 2.98
C TYR A 57 -4.95 11.18 3.64
N ASP A 58 -5.32 12.25 4.34
CA ASP A 58 -4.36 13.16 4.97
C ASP A 58 -3.53 12.47 6.06
N ARG A 59 -4.15 11.62 6.90
CA ARG A 59 -3.41 10.80 7.87
C ARG A 59 -2.44 9.83 7.22
N ALA A 60 -2.86 9.17 6.16
CA ALA A 60 -1.98 8.25 5.44
C ALA A 60 -0.80 9.00 4.82
N VAL A 61 -1.06 10.07 4.08
CA VAL A 61 -0.01 10.86 3.40
C VAL A 61 1.02 11.38 4.39
N SER A 62 0.59 11.92 5.54
CA SER A 62 1.49 12.42 6.59
C SER A 62 2.39 11.34 7.23
N ARG A 63 2.11 10.05 6.98
CA ARG A 63 2.84 8.91 7.54
C ARG A 63 3.62 8.10 6.50
N LEU A 64 3.47 8.39 5.20
CA LEU A 64 4.17 7.63 4.17
C LEU A 64 5.69 7.73 4.29
N GLY A 65 6.23 8.93 4.48
CA GLY A 65 7.66 9.15 4.69
C GLY A 65 8.18 8.47 5.97
N TRP A 66 7.36 8.44 7.01
CA TRP A 66 7.68 7.72 8.24
C TRP A 66 7.92 6.21 8.00
N CYS A 67 7.19 5.58 7.07
CA CYS A 67 7.40 4.17 6.71
C CYS A 67 8.81 3.88 6.20
N ILE A 68 9.54 4.87 5.72
CA ILE A 68 10.94 4.73 5.30
C ILE A 68 11.88 5.21 6.40
N LYS A 69 11.70 6.43 6.88
CA LYS A 69 12.62 7.07 7.84
C LYS A 69 12.74 6.32 9.16
N ASN A 70 11.61 5.83 9.71
CA ASN A 70 11.60 5.09 10.97
C ASN A 70 12.28 3.73 10.88
N PHE A 71 12.52 3.24 9.68
CA PHE A 71 13.18 1.97 9.38
C PHE A 71 14.56 2.16 8.74
N GLY A 72 15.21 3.29 8.98
CA GLY A 72 16.50 3.68 8.40
C GLY A 72 17.67 2.73 8.68
N GLY A 73 17.52 1.72 9.54
CA GLY A 73 18.51 0.65 9.75
C GLY A 73 18.24 -0.63 8.96
N TYR A 74 17.11 -0.70 8.25
CA TYR A 74 16.65 -1.92 7.59
C TYR A 74 17.46 -2.29 6.34
N GLN A 75 18.17 -1.33 5.71
CA GLN A 75 19.12 -1.64 4.65
C GLN A 75 20.21 -2.66 5.10
N LYS A 76 20.44 -2.81 6.40
CA LYS A 76 21.35 -3.82 6.98
C LYS A 76 20.66 -5.14 7.29
N LYS A 77 19.32 -5.20 7.24
CA LYS A 77 18.51 -6.39 7.56
C LYS A 77 18.13 -7.21 6.31
N ILE A 78 18.80 -6.97 5.19
CA ILE A 78 18.60 -7.72 3.93
C ILE A 78 19.41 -9.02 3.87
N MET A 79 19.73 -9.57 5.03
CA MET A 79 20.42 -10.86 5.14
C MET A 79 19.41 -11.95 5.47
N ARG A 80 19.65 -13.16 4.96
CA ARG A 80 18.74 -14.31 5.08
C ARG A 80 18.21 -14.55 6.49
N ASP A 81 19.09 -14.49 7.48
CA ASP A 81 18.76 -14.90 8.85
C ASP A 81 17.87 -13.89 9.59
N VAL A 82 17.81 -12.65 9.11
CA VAL A 82 17.06 -11.56 9.77
C VAL A 82 15.96 -10.95 8.89
N PHE A 83 15.96 -11.21 7.59
CA PHE A 83 15.04 -10.57 6.64
C PHE A 83 13.56 -10.88 6.95
N PHE A 84 13.23 -12.12 7.22
CA PHE A 84 11.84 -12.54 7.39
C PHE A 84 11.20 -11.88 8.60
N GLU A 85 11.88 -11.89 9.74
CA GLU A 85 11.42 -11.22 10.96
C GLU A 85 11.36 -9.71 10.78
N ALA A 86 12.37 -9.13 10.13
CA ALA A 86 12.40 -7.70 9.82
C ALA A 86 11.24 -7.30 8.89
N PHE A 87 10.93 -8.11 7.87
CA PHE A 87 9.82 -7.84 6.97
C PHE A 87 8.47 -7.92 7.67
N GLU A 88 8.25 -8.93 8.51
CA GLU A 88 7.02 -9.06 9.30
C GLU A 88 6.82 -7.86 10.25
N THR A 89 7.88 -7.45 10.93
CA THR A 89 7.86 -6.24 11.78
C THR A 89 7.54 -4.99 10.97
N TYR A 90 8.16 -4.86 9.80
CA TYR A 90 7.93 -3.76 8.87
C TYR A 90 6.48 -3.72 8.39
N GLU A 91 5.97 -4.85 7.92
CA GLU A 91 4.59 -4.98 7.44
C GLU A 91 3.58 -4.62 8.53
N THR A 92 3.77 -5.15 9.74
CA THR A 92 2.90 -4.84 10.88
C THR A 92 2.83 -3.33 11.16
N GLY A 93 3.95 -2.63 11.05
CA GLY A 93 4.02 -1.18 11.29
C GLY A 93 3.47 -0.33 10.14
N CYS A 94 3.69 -0.73 8.90
CA CYS A 94 3.46 0.13 7.72
C CYS A 94 2.20 -0.23 6.92
N ALA A 95 1.74 -1.49 6.93
CA ALA A 95 0.54 -1.87 6.19
C ALA A 95 -0.72 -1.06 6.57
N PRO A 96 -0.96 -0.70 7.86
CA PRO A 96 -2.09 0.14 8.23
C PRO A 96 -2.10 1.50 7.51
N VAL A 97 -0.93 2.08 7.22
CA VAL A 97 -0.82 3.36 6.50
C VAL A 97 -1.34 3.22 5.06
N ILE A 98 -1.00 2.12 4.39
CA ILE A 98 -1.47 1.85 3.03
C ILE A 98 -2.96 1.50 3.00
N GLN A 99 -3.46 0.83 4.03
CA GLN A 99 -4.89 0.55 4.18
C GLN A 99 -5.69 1.84 4.40
N GLU A 100 -5.17 2.79 5.20
CA GLU A 100 -5.76 4.13 5.35
C GLU A 100 -5.73 4.90 4.02
N LEU A 101 -4.60 4.86 3.29
CA LEU A 101 -4.51 5.49 1.96
C LEU A 101 -5.57 4.93 1.01
N ALA A 102 -5.75 3.60 0.97
CA ALA A 102 -6.75 2.97 0.13
C ALA A 102 -8.19 3.40 0.48
N ARG A 103 -8.49 3.62 1.76
CA ARG A 103 -9.79 4.13 2.21
C ARG A 103 -9.99 5.59 1.84
N GLY A 104 -8.92 6.38 1.87
CA GLY A 104 -8.96 7.81 1.58
C GLY A 104 -8.97 8.16 0.08
N VAL A 105 -8.54 7.23 -0.78
CA VAL A 105 -8.48 7.48 -2.23
C VAL A 105 -9.84 7.24 -2.87
N ALA A 106 -10.43 8.31 -3.41
CA ALA A 106 -11.66 8.23 -4.19
C ALA A 106 -11.36 7.61 -5.57
N PRO A 107 -12.12 6.59 -6.03
CA PRO A 107 -11.84 5.89 -7.29
C PRO A 107 -11.76 6.80 -8.51
N GLU A 108 -12.62 7.83 -8.57
CA GLU A 108 -12.68 8.80 -9.67
C GLU A 108 -11.47 9.74 -9.73
N GLN A 109 -10.72 9.86 -8.64
CA GLN A 109 -9.52 10.70 -8.52
C GLN A 109 -8.26 9.87 -8.20
N GLN A 110 -8.32 8.55 -8.33
CA GLN A 110 -7.30 7.62 -7.84
C GLN A 110 -5.90 8.01 -8.32
N THR A 111 -5.67 8.09 -9.61
CA THR A 111 -4.35 8.42 -10.18
C THR A 111 -3.81 9.77 -9.67
N GLN A 112 -4.69 10.78 -9.56
CA GLN A 112 -4.30 12.10 -9.09
C GLN A 112 -3.91 12.09 -7.61
N LEU A 113 -4.73 11.46 -6.76
CA LEU A 113 -4.48 11.38 -5.32
C LEU A 113 -3.23 10.54 -5.03
N LEU A 114 -3.06 9.40 -5.70
CA LEU A 114 -1.85 8.58 -5.57
C LEU A 114 -0.60 9.33 -6.04
N GLY A 115 -0.71 10.12 -7.11
CA GLY A 115 0.37 10.98 -7.59
C GLY A 115 0.79 12.02 -6.55
N ARG A 116 -0.18 12.66 -5.88
CA ARG A 116 0.08 13.62 -4.80
C ARG A 116 0.68 12.95 -3.57
N ALA A 117 0.18 11.77 -3.19
CA ALA A 117 0.70 10.99 -2.07
C ALA A 117 2.16 10.57 -2.29
N ALA A 118 2.48 10.08 -3.49
CA ALA A 118 3.85 9.72 -3.87
C ALA A 118 4.79 10.95 -3.85
N ALA A 119 4.34 12.08 -4.40
CA ALA A 119 5.12 13.32 -4.39
C ALA A 119 5.41 13.79 -2.95
N ALA A 120 4.39 13.85 -2.10
CA ALA A 120 4.54 14.26 -0.70
C ALA A 120 5.50 13.33 0.07
N MET A 121 5.42 12.02 -0.15
CA MET A 121 6.35 11.06 0.41
C MET A 121 7.79 11.35 0.00
N LEU A 122 8.03 11.56 -1.30
CA LEU A 122 9.38 11.85 -1.82
C LEU A 122 9.91 13.18 -1.31
N ASP A 123 9.08 14.23 -1.26
CA ASP A 123 9.45 15.54 -0.72
C ASP A 123 9.88 15.44 0.75
N GLU A 124 9.16 14.63 1.54
CA GLU A 124 9.52 14.38 2.93
C GLU A 124 10.84 13.62 3.09
N LEU A 125 11.11 12.63 2.23
CA LEU A 125 12.39 11.91 2.23
C LEU A 125 13.54 12.87 1.88
N GLU A 126 13.42 13.59 0.78
CA GLU A 126 14.41 14.58 0.34
C GLU A 126 14.77 15.60 1.43
N ALA A 127 13.76 16.14 2.11
CA ALA A 127 13.96 17.12 3.18
C ALA A 127 14.77 16.55 4.37
N GLY A 128 14.83 15.23 4.51
CA GLY A 128 15.58 14.54 5.56
C GLY A 128 17.04 14.23 5.20
N TRP A 129 17.42 14.26 3.93
CA TRP A 129 18.77 13.87 3.50
C TRP A 129 19.82 14.92 3.83
N GLN A 130 20.86 14.50 4.56
CA GLN A 130 21.99 15.34 4.94
C GLN A 130 23.26 14.98 4.17
N LYS A 131 23.35 13.75 3.68
CA LYS A 131 24.49 13.22 2.91
C LYS A 131 24.00 12.29 1.80
N LYS A 132 24.86 12.11 0.78
CA LYS A 132 24.54 11.27 -0.39
C LYS A 132 24.13 9.83 -0.05
N GLY A 133 24.65 9.27 1.05
CA GLY A 133 24.32 7.91 1.49
C GLY A 133 22.88 7.75 1.98
N ASP A 134 22.26 8.83 2.48
CA ASP A 134 20.89 8.76 3.05
C ASP A 134 19.88 8.35 1.98
N MET A 135 19.98 8.92 0.78
CA MET A 135 19.13 8.55 -0.37
C MET A 135 19.28 7.07 -0.74
N GLU A 136 20.50 6.55 -0.79
CA GLU A 136 20.74 5.14 -1.16
C GLU A 136 20.23 4.18 -0.09
N ASP A 137 20.41 4.52 1.19
CA ASP A 137 19.91 3.72 2.31
C ASP A 137 18.37 3.65 2.29
N GLU A 138 17.70 4.80 2.11
CA GLU A 138 16.24 4.88 2.03
C GLU A 138 15.69 4.21 0.76
N LYS A 139 16.39 4.32 -0.38
CA LYS A 139 16.06 3.59 -1.61
C LYS A 139 16.03 2.08 -1.39
N ILE A 140 16.97 1.54 -0.62
CA ILE A 140 17.00 0.12 -0.30
C ILE A 140 15.76 -0.27 0.53
N VAL A 141 15.40 0.52 1.54
CA VAL A 141 14.19 0.27 2.34
C VAL A 141 12.94 0.36 1.45
N LEU A 142 12.87 1.35 0.56
CA LEU A 142 11.79 1.53 -0.39
C LEU A 142 11.62 0.30 -1.29
N ALA A 143 12.71 -0.17 -1.91
CA ALA A 143 12.68 -1.24 -2.91
C ALA A 143 12.48 -2.64 -2.30
N ILE A 144 13.03 -2.89 -1.10
CA ILE A 144 13.09 -4.25 -0.52
C ILE A 144 11.99 -4.48 0.54
N PHE A 145 11.52 -3.42 1.19
CA PHE A 145 10.50 -3.54 2.24
C PHE A 145 9.20 -2.86 1.85
N PHE A 146 9.21 -1.58 1.47
CA PHE A 146 7.99 -0.82 1.23
C PHE A 146 7.22 -1.32 0.00
N VAL A 147 7.85 -1.34 -1.17
CA VAL A 147 7.19 -1.77 -2.42
C VAL A 147 6.65 -3.20 -2.31
N PRO A 148 7.44 -4.20 -1.87
CA PRO A 148 6.93 -5.56 -1.70
C PRO A 148 5.81 -5.68 -0.67
N MET A 149 5.84 -4.88 0.41
CA MET A 149 4.78 -4.84 1.41
C MET A 149 3.48 -4.26 0.80
N VAL A 150 3.56 -3.14 0.07
CA VAL A 150 2.38 -2.54 -0.59
C VAL A 150 1.75 -3.52 -1.59
N ARG A 151 2.55 -4.18 -2.41
CA ARG A 151 2.07 -5.18 -3.38
C ARG A 151 1.45 -6.40 -2.70
N LYS A 152 2.03 -6.86 -1.61
CA LYS A 152 1.52 -7.99 -0.81
C LYS A 152 0.14 -7.72 -0.22
N GLN A 153 -0.23 -6.45 0.07
CA GLN A 153 -1.55 -6.09 0.57
C GLN A 153 -2.67 -6.32 -0.46
N GLN A 154 -2.37 -6.38 -1.76
CA GLN A 154 -3.32 -6.62 -2.85
C GLN A 154 -4.54 -5.68 -2.82
N LEU A 155 -4.37 -4.45 -2.36
CA LEU A 155 -5.41 -3.43 -2.36
C LEU A 155 -5.63 -2.88 -3.78
N PRO A 156 -6.82 -2.34 -4.10
CA PRO A 156 -7.11 -1.78 -5.43
C PRO A 156 -6.10 -0.73 -5.90
N ILE A 157 -5.46 -0.02 -4.96
CA ILE A 157 -4.47 1.02 -5.24
C ILE A 157 -3.02 0.50 -5.34
N SER A 158 -2.74 -0.74 -4.88
CA SER A 158 -1.37 -1.20 -4.62
C SER A 158 -0.44 -1.09 -5.83
N GLU A 159 -0.80 -1.66 -6.97
CA GLU A 159 0.04 -1.66 -8.16
C GLU A 159 0.18 -0.26 -8.78
N GLU A 160 -0.90 0.50 -8.83
CA GLU A 160 -0.87 1.86 -9.36
C GLU A 160 -0.01 2.78 -8.50
N PHE A 161 -0.13 2.69 -7.17
CA PHE A 161 0.65 3.51 -6.25
C PHE A 161 2.14 3.27 -6.39
N VAL A 162 2.59 2.00 -6.36
CA VAL A 162 4.02 1.68 -6.49
C VAL A 162 4.58 2.05 -7.87
N THR A 163 3.77 1.93 -8.92
CA THR A 163 4.14 2.33 -10.27
C THR A 163 4.33 3.85 -10.38
N ILE A 164 3.40 4.64 -9.83
CA ILE A 164 3.50 6.10 -9.80
C ILE A 164 4.72 6.54 -8.97
N LEU A 165 4.91 5.93 -7.80
CA LEU A 165 6.04 6.23 -6.92
C LEU A 165 7.39 5.95 -7.61
N GLN A 166 7.53 4.80 -8.28
CA GLN A 166 8.72 4.47 -9.06
C GLN A 166 8.95 5.47 -10.18
N LYS A 167 7.91 5.81 -10.94
CA LYS A 167 8.01 6.77 -12.04
C LYS A 167 8.53 8.12 -11.53
N GLN A 168 7.92 8.67 -10.48
CA GLN A 168 8.34 9.93 -9.88
C GLN A 168 9.76 9.86 -9.31
N TRP A 169 10.15 8.73 -8.71
CA TRP A 169 11.52 8.51 -8.25
C TRP A 169 12.51 8.58 -9.42
N VAL A 170 12.26 7.86 -10.52
CA VAL A 170 13.14 7.83 -11.69
C VAL A 170 13.23 9.19 -12.37
N GLU A 171 12.12 9.95 -12.40
CA GLU A 171 12.11 11.33 -12.91
C GLU A 171 13.01 12.26 -12.08
N ARG A 172 13.00 12.13 -10.75
CA ARG A 172 13.85 12.93 -9.84
C ARG A 172 15.30 12.44 -9.82
N TYR A 173 15.50 11.12 -9.84
CA TYR A 173 16.82 10.47 -9.68
C TYR A 173 17.14 9.49 -10.80
N PRO A 174 17.30 9.96 -12.05
CA PRO A 174 17.50 9.08 -13.21
C PRO A 174 18.79 8.25 -13.15
N LYS A 175 19.77 8.67 -12.34
CA LYS A 175 21.03 7.93 -12.12
C LYS A 175 20.98 6.92 -10.98
N SER A 176 19.87 6.86 -10.24
CA SER A 176 19.69 5.97 -9.09
C SER A 176 18.28 5.35 -9.11
N PRO A 177 17.89 4.64 -10.17
CA PRO A 177 16.59 3.99 -10.24
C PRO A 177 16.47 2.89 -9.20
N PHE A 178 15.22 2.52 -8.84
CA PHE A 178 14.91 1.27 -8.17
C PHE A 178 13.86 0.48 -8.97
N TYR A 179 13.75 -0.80 -8.70
CA TYR A 179 12.86 -1.71 -9.42
C TYR A 179 11.73 -2.20 -8.52
N LEU A 180 10.55 -2.45 -9.12
CA LEU A 180 9.38 -2.95 -8.42
C LEU A 180 9.53 -4.47 -8.18
N GLY A 181 10.05 -4.85 -7.02
CA GLY A 181 10.09 -6.24 -6.57
C GLY A 181 8.75 -6.68 -5.97
N ASP A 182 8.60 -7.98 -5.80
CA ASP A 182 7.54 -8.60 -5.01
C ASP A 182 8.14 -9.43 -3.87
N TYR A 183 7.33 -9.69 -2.84
CA TYR A 183 7.77 -10.44 -1.67
C TYR A 183 8.20 -11.86 -2.00
N GLU A 184 7.49 -12.54 -2.89
CA GLU A 184 7.76 -13.94 -3.28
C GLU A 184 9.11 -14.07 -3.97
N SER A 185 9.42 -13.17 -4.90
CA SER A 185 10.71 -13.13 -5.60
C SER A 185 11.85 -12.87 -4.64
N ILE A 186 11.71 -11.87 -3.74
CA ILE A 186 12.74 -11.53 -2.75
C ILE A 186 12.92 -12.69 -1.76
N SER A 187 11.82 -13.19 -1.17
CA SER A 187 11.85 -14.27 -0.19
C SER A 187 12.33 -15.60 -0.78
N GLY A 188 11.91 -15.89 -2.03
CA GLY A 188 12.33 -17.07 -2.77
C GLY A 188 13.84 -17.10 -2.98
N GLY A 189 14.43 -15.94 -3.17
CA GLY A 189 15.85 -15.81 -3.28
C GLY A 189 16.62 -16.09 -2.01
N PHE A 190 16.14 -15.63 -0.89
CA PHE A 190 16.75 -15.98 0.40
C PHE A 190 16.61 -17.48 0.74
N ARG A 191 15.60 -18.17 0.22
CA ARG A 191 15.39 -19.61 0.42
C ARG A 191 16.29 -20.48 -0.45
N LYS A 192 16.66 -20.02 -1.63
CA LYS A 192 17.60 -20.76 -2.50
C LYS A 192 19.01 -20.62 -1.96
N LYS A 193 19.66 -21.74 -1.55
CA LYS A 193 21.08 -21.78 -1.17
C LYS A 193 21.93 -21.51 -2.41
N PHE A 194 22.16 -20.27 -2.78
CA PHE A 194 23.11 -19.91 -3.82
C PHE A 194 24.38 -19.38 -3.17
N LEU A 195 25.50 -20.05 -3.49
CA LEU A 195 26.83 -19.75 -3.00
C LEU A 195 27.20 -18.27 -3.26
N GLY A 196 27.24 -17.46 -2.21
CA GLY A 196 28.12 -16.29 -2.12
C GLY A 196 27.85 -15.08 -3.04
N LEU A 197 26.81 -15.07 -3.87
CA LEU A 197 26.48 -13.92 -4.72
C LEU A 197 25.38 -13.09 -4.07
N CYS A 198 25.57 -11.78 -4.03
CA CYS A 198 24.62 -10.81 -3.51
C CYS A 198 23.29 -10.94 -4.25
N PHE A 199 22.32 -11.62 -3.64
CA PHE A 199 21.03 -12.00 -4.23
C PHE A 199 20.21 -10.80 -4.72
N ILE A 200 20.37 -9.64 -4.08
CA ILE A 200 19.69 -8.39 -4.44
C ILE A 200 20.07 -7.94 -5.84
N THR A 201 21.34 -8.14 -6.24
CA THR A 201 21.81 -7.82 -7.60
C THR A 201 21.16 -8.73 -8.63
N THR A 202 20.91 -9.99 -8.31
CA THR A 202 20.34 -10.97 -9.27
C THR A 202 18.84 -10.79 -9.46
N ALA A 203 18.05 -10.54 -8.40
CA ALA A 203 16.61 -10.26 -8.51
C ALA A 203 16.35 -8.94 -9.24
N VAL A 204 17.20 -7.95 -9.04
CA VAL A 204 17.14 -6.66 -9.72
C VAL A 204 17.65 -6.74 -11.17
N CYS A 205 18.63 -7.64 -11.48
CA CYS A 205 19.22 -7.76 -12.81
C CYS A 205 18.50 -8.74 -13.74
N GLN A 206 17.73 -9.72 -13.23
CA GLN A 206 16.98 -10.66 -14.07
C GLN A 206 15.87 -10.00 -14.89
N GLU A 207 15.30 -8.90 -14.40
CA GLU A 207 14.35 -8.12 -15.19
C GLU A 207 15.02 -7.18 -16.21
N LEU A 208 16.32 -6.92 -16.09
CA LEU A 208 17.07 -6.06 -17.03
C LEU A 208 17.56 -6.77 -18.30
N GLY A 209 17.38 -8.08 -18.43
CA GLY A 209 17.69 -8.84 -19.66
C GLY A 209 19.16 -8.85 -20.10
N LYS A 210 20.12 -8.50 -19.22
CA LYS A 210 21.55 -8.54 -19.49
C LYS A 210 22.34 -9.23 -18.36
N PRO A 211 22.58 -10.55 -18.45
CA PRO A 211 23.34 -11.28 -17.43
C PRO A 211 24.86 -11.01 -17.42
N ASP A 212 25.41 -10.35 -18.45
CA ASP A 212 26.84 -10.51 -18.77
C ASP A 212 27.75 -9.33 -18.42
N GLU A 213 27.25 -8.18 -17.97
CA GLU A 213 28.11 -7.01 -17.74
C GLU A 213 28.59 -6.79 -16.30
N ILE A 214 27.99 -7.43 -15.30
CA ILE A 214 28.36 -7.20 -13.88
C ILE A 214 29.50 -8.13 -13.42
N GLY A 215 29.76 -9.24 -14.11
CA GLY A 215 30.81 -10.20 -13.77
C GLY A 215 32.23 -9.77 -14.07
N ARG A 216 32.47 -8.68 -14.79
CA ARG A 216 33.82 -8.24 -15.23
C ARG A 216 34.46 -7.12 -14.42
N ALA A 217 33.74 -6.52 -13.46
CA ALA A 217 34.25 -5.34 -12.75
C ALA A 217 35.07 -5.66 -11.46
N HIS A 218 35.19 -6.91 -11.04
CA HIS A 218 35.94 -7.32 -9.84
C HIS A 218 36.92 -8.43 -10.09
N GLY A 219 37.60 -8.41 -11.22
CA GLY A 219 38.75 -9.28 -11.49
C GLY A 219 39.97 -8.45 -11.85
N LEU A 220 40.65 -7.88 -10.86
CA LEU A 220 42.08 -7.57 -10.78
C LEU A 220 42.40 -7.20 -9.34
#